data_0272c202c7df2aa61efac01042639b5f
#
_entry.id   0272c202c7df2aa61efac01042639b5f
#
_cell.length_a   1.000
_cell.length_b   1.000
_cell.length_c   1.000
_cell.angle_alpha   90.00
_cell.angle_beta   90.00
_cell.angle_gamma   90.00
#
_symmetry.space_group_name_H-M   'P 1'
#
loop_
_entity.id
_entity.type
_entity.pdbx_description
1 polymer ?
#
loop_
_entity_poly.entity_id
_entity_poly.type
_entity_poly.pdbx_seq_one_letter_code
_entity_poly.pdbx_strand_id
1 'polypeptide(L)'
;MKHILLTTIAAVLLVGCGESPSPEPTIAKAPDISIHEAAALGNIEVVKQFLDSGTDVNAKDKTGGTPLDEAAGWGRKDIVELLISKGANVNAKFDGDGSTPLHLSAWKGHFEASELLITADADVNAKMEDGDTPLDLAERESRRDSSQVKAAKKEIADLLRKYGGKTGAELKAEGK
;
A
#
# COMPACT_ATOMS: atom_id res chain seq x y z
N MET A 1 -31.75 -72.92 -26.89
CA MET A 1 -31.01 -73.05 -28.14
C MET A 1 -30.09 -71.86 -28.30
N LYS A 2 -28.83 -72.13 -28.14
CA LYS A 2 -27.72 -71.70 -29.02
C LYS A 2 -27.55 -70.20 -29.16
N HIS A 3 -26.41 -69.57 -29.03
CA HIS A 3 -24.99 -69.96 -29.08
C HIS A 3 -24.12 -68.96 -28.33
N ILE A 4 -23.15 -69.52 -27.73
CA ILE A 4 -21.89 -68.90 -27.29
C ILE A 4 -21.18 -68.22 -28.46
N LEU A 5 -20.57 -67.10 -28.28
CA LEU A 5 -19.33 -66.74 -28.95
C LEU A 5 -18.45 -65.86 -28.06
N LEU A 6 -17.43 -66.49 -27.54
CA LEU A 6 -16.22 -65.86 -27.05
C LEU A 6 -15.52 -65.12 -28.20
N THR A 7 -15.10 -63.93 -27.99
CA THR A 7 -13.94 -63.41 -28.70
C THR A 7 -13.06 -62.63 -27.74
N THR A 8 -11.99 -63.29 -27.40
CA THR A 8 -10.77 -62.73 -26.88
C THR A 8 -10.16 -61.80 -27.92
N ILE A 9 -9.78 -60.58 -27.53
CA ILE A 9 -8.73 -59.84 -28.26
C ILE A 9 -8.02 -58.90 -27.31
N ALA A 10 -6.77 -59.31 -27.11
CA ALA A 10 -5.53 -58.54 -27.12
C ALA A 10 -5.44 -57.26 -26.31
N ALA A 11 -4.68 -57.40 -25.25
CA ALA A 11 -3.91 -56.34 -24.63
C ALA A 11 -3.03 -55.63 -25.66
N VAL A 12 -3.27 -54.35 -25.89
CA VAL A 12 -2.30 -53.45 -26.48
C VAL A 12 -1.76 -52.58 -25.34
N LEU A 13 -0.57 -52.95 -24.90
CA LEU A 13 0.29 -52.08 -24.11
C LEU A 13 0.72 -50.90 -24.97
N LEU A 14 0.03 -49.77 -24.85
CA LEU A 14 0.57 -48.49 -25.23
C LEU A 14 1.26 -47.89 -24.00
N VAL A 15 2.56 -48.03 -23.99
CA VAL A 15 3.46 -47.18 -23.22
C VAL A 15 3.33 -45.78 -23.80
N GLY A 16 2.42 -45.03 -23.23
CA GLY A 16 2.27 -43.59 -23.49
C GLY A 16 3.09 -42.83 -22.47
N CYS A 17 3.99 -42.03 -22.96
CA CYS A 17 4.84 -41.06 -22.23
C CYS A 17 4.06 -40.39 -21.12
N GLY A 18 4.69 -40.36 -19.93
CA GLY A 18 4.19 -39.63 -18.79
C GLY A 18 4.10 -38.13 -19.12
N GLU A 19 2.90 -37.66 -19.32
CA GLU A 19 2.57 -36.28 -19.05
C GLU A 19 2.55 -36.18 -17.53
N SER A 20 3.62 -35.56 -17.01
CA SER A 20 3.60 -35.05 -15.66
C SER A 20 2.41 -34.10 -15.57
N PRO A 21 1.50 -34.29 -14.61
CA PRO A 21 0.48 -33.28 -14.38
C PRO A 21 1.21 -31.95 -14.14
N SER A 22 0.96 -30.99 -15.02
CA SER A 22 1.34 -29.60 -14.74
C SER A 22 0.89 -29.29 -13.33
N PRO A 23 1.72 -28.72 -12.46
CA PRO A 23 1.25 -28.30 -11.17
C PRO A 23 0.09 -27.34 -11.42
N GLU A 24 -1.13 -27.75 -11.02
CA GLU A 24 -2.23 -26.83 -10.91
C GLU A 24 -1.70 -25.62 -10.15
N PRO A 25 -2.06 -24.37 -10.55
CA PRO A 25 -1.69 -23.22 -9.76
C PRO A 25 -2.27 -23.49 -8.37
N THR A 26 -1.41 -23.84 -7.43
CA THR A 26 -1.78 -23.85 -6.03
C THR A 26 -2.27 -22.44 -5.75
N ILE A 27 -3.59 -22.29 -5.60
CA ILE A 27 -4.16 -21.08 -5.03
C ILE A 27 -3.50 -21.00 -3.66
N ALA A 28 -2.44 -20.22 -3.58
CA ALA A 28 -1.74 -20.01 -2.35
C ALA A 28 -2.81 -19.54 -1.36
N LYS A 29 -3.03 -20.33 -0.30
CA LYS A 29 -3.92 -19.94 0.80
C LYS A 29 -3.68 -18.48 1.07
N ALA A 30 -4.76 -17.67 1.04
CA ALA A 30 -4.67 -16.25 1.35
C ALA A 30 -3.82 -16.11 2.62
N PRO A 31 -2.80 -15.26 2.62
CA PRO A 31 -1.94 -15.13 3.78
C PRO A 31 -2.80 -14.78 4.99
N ASP A 32 -2.44 -15.31 6.17
CA ASP A 32 -3.17 -15.08 7.43
C ASP A 32 -3.03 -13.62 7.92
N ILE A 33 -2.60 -12.69 7.05
CA ILE A 33 -2.41 -11.25 7.29
C ILE A 33 -3.34 -10.43 6.39
N SER A 34 -3.68 -9.23 6.82
CA SER A 34 -4.49 -8.30 6.02
C SER A 34 -3.66 -7.58 4.94
N ILE A 35 -4.35 -6.95 3.97
CA ILE A 35 -3.69 -6.08 2.98
C ILE A 35 -2.95 -4.92 3.67
N HIS A 36 -3.49 -4.39 4.78
CA HIS A 36 -2.87 -3.33 5.59
C HIS A 36 -1.56 -3.80 6.21
N GLU A 37 -1.58 -4.97 6.84
CA GLU A 37 -0.38 -5.55 7.42
C GLU A 37 0.66 -5.91 6.35
N ALA A 38 0.23 -6.45 5.21
CA ALA A 38 1.10 -6.70 4.07
C ALA A 38 1.74 -5.41 3.56
N ALA A 39 0.98 -4.31 3.51
CA ALA A 39 1.47 -2.99 3.13
C ALA A 39 2.49 -2.45 4.14
N ALA A 40 2.21 -2.53 5.44
CA ALA A 40 3.13 -2.13 6.51
C ALA A 40 4.46 -2.92 6.47
N LEU A 41 4.37 -4.24 6.28
CA LEU A 41 5.54 -5.12 6.24
C LEU A 41 6.39 -4.96 4.96
N GLY A 42 5.85 -4.36 3.91
CA GLY A 42 6.53 -4.22 2.63
C GLY A 42 6.39 -5.45 1.72
N ASN A 43 5.40 -6.31 1.96
CA ASN A 43 5.18 -7.52 1.17
C ASN A 43 4.34 -7.23 -0.08
N ILE A 44 5.01 -6.72 -1.11
CA ILE A 44 4.37 -6.29 -2.37
C ILE A 44 3.62 -7.42 -3.07
N GLU A 45 4.13 -8.68 -3.00
CA GLU A 45 3.49 -9.82 -3.66
C GLU A 45 2.14 -10.16 -3.00
N VAL A 46 2.08 -10.08 -1.69
CA VAL A 46 0.83 -10.29 -0.95
C VAL A 46 -0.16 -9.16 -1.20
N VAL A 47 0.30 -7.90 -1.26
CA VAL A 47 -0.56 -6.76 -1.63
C VAL A 47 -1.14 -6.97 -3.02
N LYS A 48 -0.33 -7.38 -4.02
CA LYS A 48 -0.82 -7.71 -5.38
C LYS A 48 -1.88 -8.81 -5.34
N GLN A 49 -1.65 -9.91 -4.61
CA GLN A 49 -2.62 -11.00 -4.49
C GLN A 49 -3.97 -10.51 -3.96
N PHE A 50 -3.98 -9.66 -2.93
CA PHE A 50 -5.22 -9.06 -2.40
C PHE A 50 -5.94 -8.22 -3.47
N LEU A 51 -5.21 -7.35 -4.16
CA LEU A 51 -5.79 -6.49 -5.20
C LEU A 51 -6.31 -7.30 -6.39
N ASP A 52 -5.57 -8.32 -6.84
CA ASP A 52 -5.98 -9.20 -7.94
C ASP A 52 -7.18 -10.08 -7.56
N SER A 53 -7.37 -10.38 -6.28
CA SER A 53 -8.57 -11.06 -5.76
C SER A 53 -9.80 -10.16 -5.61
N GLY A 54 -9.67 -8.86 -5.96
CA GLY A 54 -10.77 -7.89 -5.90
C GLY A 54 -10.91 -7.17 -4.56
N THR A 55 -9.89 -7.24 -3.69
CA THR A 55 -9.89 -6.43 -2.47
C THR A 55 -9.87 -4.94 -2.83
N ASP A 56 -10.74 -4.15 -2.19
CA ASP A 56 -10.78 -2.71 -2.39
C ASP A 56 -9.45 -2.08 -1.97
N VAL A 57 -8.81 -1.37 -2.89
CA VAL A 57 -7.54 -0.66 -2.64
C VAL A 57 -7.66 0.41 -1.55
N ASN A 58 -8.88 0.91 -1.31
CA ASN A 58 -9.22 1.91 -0.29
C ASN A 58 -9.91 1.29 0.94
N ALA A 59 -9.87 -0.04 1.09
CA ALA A 59 -10.47 -0.70 2.24
C ALA A 59 -9.92 -0.10 3.54
N LYS A 60 -10.80 0.26 4.46
CA LYS A 60 -10.41 0.74 5.79
C LYS A 60 -10.31 -0.44 6.76
N ASP A 61 -9.30 -0.42 7.59
CA ASP A 61 -9.18 -1.34 8.71
C ASP A 61 -10.05 -0.90 9.90
N LYS A 62 -9.94 -1.61 11.03
CA LYS A 62 -10.70 -1.32 12.25
C LYS A 62 -10.37 0.03 12.88
N THR A 63 -9.23 0.62 12.52
CA THR A 63 -8.77 1.92 13.02
C THR A 63 -9.12 3.05 12.05
N GLY A 64 -9.65 2.73 10.87
CA GLY A 64 -10.00 3.69 9.82
C GLY A 64 -8.86 4.00 8.85
N GLY A 65 -7.74 3.28 8.96
CA GLY A 65 -6.59 3.41 8.06
C GLY A 65 -6.78 2.65 6.76
N THR A 66 -6.18 3.13 5.69
CA THR A 66 -6.11 2.46 4.39
C THR A 66 -4.76 1.74 4.20
N PRO A 67 -4.63 0.80 3.25
CA PRO A 67 -3.33 0.22 2.92
C PRO A 67 -2.28 1.26 2.52
N LEU A 68 -2.71 2.39 1.93
CA LEU A 68 -1.82 3.49 1.56
C LEU A 68 -1.29 4.24 2.78
N ASP A 69 -2.10 4.41 3.83
CA ASP A 69 -1.65 4.99 5.11
C ASP A 69 -0.53 4.16 5.72
N GLU A 70 -0.71 2.85 5.76
CA GLU A 70 0.31 1.93 6.26
C GLU A 70 1.58 1.98 5.41
N ALA A 71 1.46 1.87 4.08
CA ALA A 71 2.62 1.93 3.21
C ALA A 71 3.39 3.25 3.34
N ALA A 72 2.70 4.37 3.43
CA ALA A 72 3.28 5.70 3.59
C ALA A 72 3.95 5.88 4.96
N GLY A 73 3.27 5.47 6.03
CA GLY A 73 3.77 5.55 7.41
C GLY A 73 4.98 4.66 7.68
N TRP A 74 5.16 3.58 6.92
CA TRP A 74 6.31 2.69 6.99
C TRP A 74 7.33 2.89 5.85
N GLY A 75 7.14 3.89 5.00
CA GLY A 75 8.05 4.23 3.91
C GLY A 75 8.21 3.15 2.84
N ARG A 76 7.14 2.40 2.57
CA ARG A 76 7.14 1.30 1.59
C ARG A 76 6.93 1.84 0.16
N LYS A 77 7.94 2.51 -0.36
CA LYS A 77 7.93 3.19 -1.66
C LYS A 77 7.23 2.39 -2.76
N ASP A 78 7.67 1.14 -2.98
CA ASP A 78 7.17 0.31 -4.09
C ASP A 78 5.67 -0.03 -3.93
N ILE A 79 5.21 -0.15 -2.67
CA ILE A 79 3.79 -0.38 -2.36
C ILE A 79 3.00 0.90 -2.50
N VAL A 80 3.53 2.06 -2.07
CA VAL A 80 2.91 3.37 -2.31
C VAL A 80 2.66 3.56 -3.81
N GLU A 81 3.67 3.33 -4.65
CA GLU A 81 3.57 3.41 -6.10
C GLU A 81 2.53 2.43 -6.67
N LEU A 82 2.55 1.17 -6.23
CA LEU A 82 1.57 0.17 -6.62
C LEU A 82 0.14 0.59 -6.27
N LEU A 83 -0.11 0.97 -5.01
CA LEU A 83 -1.44 1.35 -4.55
C LEU A 83 -1.98 2.58 -5.29
N ILE A 84 -1.14 3.60 -5.52
CA ILE A 84 -1.49 4.77 -6.33
C ILE A 84 -1.86 4.35 -7.76
N SER A 85 -1.07 3.48 -8.40
CA SER A 85 -1.35 2.96 -9.74
C SER A 85 -2.66 2.17 -9.84
N LYS A 86 -3.11 1.60 -8.72
CA LYS A 86 -4.38 0.86 -8.59
C LYS A 86 -5.54 1.74 -8.14
N GLY A 87 -5.36 3.05 -8.07
CA GLY A 87 -6.42 4.02 -7.76
C GLY A 87 -6.64 4.26 -6.27
N ALA A 88 -5.62 4.06 -5.44
CA ALA A 88 -5.71 4.44 -4.04
C ALA A 88 -5.96 5.96 -3.90
N ASN A 89 -6.84 6.32 -2.98
CA ASN A 89 -7.11 7.72 -2.67
C ASN A 89 -5.95 8.32 -1.85
N VAL A 90 -5.11 9.11 -2.49
CA VAL A 90 -3.93 9.76 -1.87
C VAL A 90 -4.29 10.76 -0.79
N ASN A 91 -5.55 11.23 -0.77
CA ASN A 91 -6.09 12.18 0.20
C ASN A 91 -7.09 11.52 1.18
N ALA A 92 -7.04 10.19 1.32
CA ALA A 92 -7.85 9.49 2.31
C ALA A 92 -7.53 10.04 3.70
N LYS A 93 -8.57 10.28 4.50
CA LYS A 93 -8.42 10.72 5.89
C LYS A 93 -8.58 9.53 6.82
N PHE A 94 -7.61 9.39 7.70
CA PHE A 94 -7.67 8.47 8.83
C PHE A 94 -8.79 8.88 9.80
N ASP A 95 -9.61 7.93 10.22
CA ASP A 95 -10.80 8.24 11.03
C ASP A 95 -10.48 8.72 12.46
N GLY A 96 -9.25 8.52 12.92
CA GLY A 96 -8.84 8.86 14.29
C GLY A 96 -8.48 10.32 14.50
N ASP A 97 -7.71 10.92 13.59
CA ASP A 97 -7.18 12.27 13.75
C ASP A 97 -7.23 13.11 12.46
N GLY A 98 -7.83 12.57 11.40
CA GLY A 98 -7.93 13.23 10.10
C GLY A 98 -6.62 13.32 9.32
N SER A 99 -5.56 12.61 9.75
CA SER A 99 -4.31 12.55 9.02
C SER A 99 -4.49 11.91 7.64
N THR A 100 -3.63 12.28 6.70
CA THR A 100 -3.55 11.67 5.36
C THR A 100 -2.25 10.89 5.22
N PRO A 101 -2.09 10.03 4.18
CA PRO A 101 -0.83 9.34 3.93
C PRO A 101 0.38 10.28 3.90
N LEU A 102 0.20 11.52 3.38
CA LEU A 102 1.26 12.52 3.33
C LEU A 102 1.66 13.04 4.73
N HIS A 103 0.72 13.18 5.67
CA HIS A 103 1.03 13.49 7.07
C HIS A 103 1.91 12.40 7.69
N LEU A 104 1.55 11.12 7.49
CA LEU A 104 2.27 9.99 8.07
C LEU A 104 3.70 9.88 7.52
N SER A 105 3.87 9.98 6.20
CA SER A 105 5.19 9.93 5.58
C SER A 105 6.06 11.12 5.99
N ALA A 106 5.51 12.33 6.08
CA ALA A 106 6.22 13.52 6.52
C ALA A 106 6.64 13.43 8.00
N TRP A 107 5.75 12.98 8.88
CA TRP A 107 6.05 12.79 10.30
C TRP A 107 7.20 11.80 10.53
N LYS A 108 7.23 10.71 9.75
CA LYS A 108 8.24 9.65 9.89
C LYS A 108 9.54 9.93 9.12
N GLY A 109 9.57 10.93 8.23
CA GLY A 109 10.73 11.25 7.42
C GLY A 109 10.93 10.31 6.22
N HIS A 110 9.85 9.81 5.63
CA HIS A 110 9.89 8.95 4.46
C HIS A 110 9.82 9.78 3.17
N PHE A 111 10.98 10.28 2.73
CA PHE A 111 11.10 11.23 1.62
C PHE A 111 10.49 10.68 0.31
N GLU A 112 10.88 9.49 -0.11
CA GLU A 112 10.42 8.90 -1.37
C GLU A 112 8.90 8.66 -1.38
N ALA A 113 8.33 8.25 -0.25
CA ALA A 113 6.88 8.10 -0.13
C ALA A 113 6.17 9.46 -0.21
N SER A 114 6.72 10.48 0.45
CA SER A 114 6.18 11.84 0.40
C SER A 114 6.24 12.43 -1.02
N GLU A 115 7.35 12.22 -1.74
CA GLU A 115 7.52 12.66 -3.11
C GLU A 115 6.50 11.99 -4.05
N LEU A 116 6.32 10.67 -3.94
CA LEU A 116 5.31 9.94 -4.72
C LEU A 116 3.89 10.45 -4.45
N LEU A 117 3.54 10.68 -3.18
CA LEU A 117 2.22 11.19 -2.82
C LEU A 117 1.98 12.59 -3.38
N ILE A 118 2.96 13.51 -3.27
CA ILE A 118 2.87 14.87 -3.80
C ILE A 118 2.74 14.84 -5.35
N THR A 119 3.49 13.99 -6.02
CA THR A 119 3.41 13.86 -7.49
C THR A 119 2.11 13.21 -7.96
N ALA A 120 1.42 12.52 -7.08
CA ALA A 120 0.09 11.94 -7.29
C ALA A 120 -1.06 12.86 -6.79
N ASP A 121 -0.82 14.17 -6.70
CA ASP A 121 -1.79 15.19 -6.32
C ASP A 121 -2.31 15.07 -4.87
N ALA A 122 -1.46 14.62 -3.93
CA ALA A 122 -1.78 14.74 -2.51
C ALA A 122 -1.88 16.24 -2.12
N ASP A 123 -2.91 16.58 -1.34
CA ASP A 123 -3.09 17.94 -0.82
C ASP A 123 -2.00 18.26 0.22
N VAL A 124 -1.03 19.07 -0.20
CA VAL A 124 0.10 19.50 0.63
C VAL A 124 -0.31 20.40 1.80
N ASN A 125 -1.56 20.90 1.78
CA ASN A 125 -2.15 21.76 2.80
C ASN A 125 -3.33 21.10 3.52
N ALA A 126 -3.49 19.78 3.37
CA ALA A 126 -4.48 19.03 4.13
C ALA A 126 -4.30 19.29 5.62
N LYS A 127 -5.40 19.38 6.36
CA LYS A 127 -5.38 19.61 7.80
C LYS A 127 -5.88 18.39 8.56
N MET A 128 -5.16 18.03 9.59
CA MET A 128 -5.62 17.15 10.66
C MET A 128 -6.67 17.84 11.53
N GLU A 129 -7.29 17.15 12.47
CA GLU A 129 -8.31 17.71 13.39
C GLU A 129 -7.75 18.80 14.30
N ASP A 130 -6.47 18.71 14.69
CA ASP A 130 -5.76 19.72 15.48
C ASP A 130 -5.29 20.92 14.66
N GLY A 131 -5.44 20.86 13.33
CA GLY A 131 -5.06 21.91 12.39
C GLY A 131 -3.64 21.79 11.84
N ASP A 132 -2.88 20.79 12.24
CA ASP A 132 -1.54 20.51 11.70
C ASP A 132 -1.63 20.11 10.23
N THR A 133 -0.64 20.54 9.46
CA THR A 133 -0.43 20.19 8.05
C THR A 133 0.76 19.22 7.92
N PRO A 134 0.95 18.57 6.75
CA PRO A 134 2.15 17.76 6.51
C PRO A 134 3.45 18.54 6.78
N LEU A 135 3.45 19.85 6.52
CA LEU A 135 4.60 20.69 6.78
C LEU A 135 4.88 20.88 8.27
N ASP A 136 3.83 21.08 9.09
CA ASP A 136 3.99 21.15 10.56
C ASP A 136 4.63 19.87 11.10
N LEU A 137 4.23 18.72 10.56
CA LEU A 137 4.78 17.42 11.00
C LEU A 137 6.22 17.21 10.50
N ALA A 138 6.56 17.68 9.31
CA ALA A 138 7.93 17.62 8.81
C ALA A 138 8.86 18.56 9.60
N GLU A 139 8.40 19.75 9.98
CA GLU A 139 9.19 20.70 10.77
C GLU A 139 9.23 20.35 12.28
N ARG A 140 8.35 19.47 12.75
CA ARG A 140 8.30 19.06 14.15
C ARG A 140 9.46 18.11 14.48
N GLU A 141 10.43 18.63 15.25
CA GLU A 141 11.54 17.82 15.74
C GLU A 141 11.13 16.97 16.94
N SER A 142 11.55 15.71 16.94
CA SER A 142 11.47 14.82 18.10
C SER A 142 12.84 14.52 18.65
N ARG A 143 12.96 14.43 19.98
CA ARG A 143 14.19 13.98 20.65
C ARG A 143 14.57 12.54 20.28
N ARG A 144 13.60 11.77 19.75
CA ARG A 144 13.80 10.37 19.34
C ARG A 144 14.23 10.25 17.88
N ASP A 145 14.12 11.32 17.10
CA ASP A 145 14.50 11.31 15.69
C ASP A 145 16.03 11.19 15.56
N SER A 146 16.47 10.20 14.80
CA SER A 146 17.89 10.09 14.42
C SER A 146 18.29 11.28 13.54
N SER A 147 19.59 11.51 13.41
CA SER A 147 20.11 12.54 12.51
C SER A 147 19.65 12.34 11.06
N GLN A 148 19.50 11.09 10.63
CA GLN A 148 19.00 10.75 9.29
C GLN A 148 17.53 11.13 9.13
N VAL A 149 16.67 10.82 10.12
CA VAL A 149 15.25 11.20 10.10
C VAL A 149 15.10 12.71 10.09
N LYS A 150 15.88 13.43 10.89
CA LYS A 150 15.86 14.91 10.89
C LYS A 150 16.27 15.49 9.53
N ALA A 151 17.29 14.94 8.88
CA ALA A 151 17.71 15.35 7.56
C ALA A 151 16.59 15.09 6.51
N ALA A 152 16.01 13.89 6.52
CA ALA A 152 14.91 13.53 5.62
C ALA A 152 13.67 14.41 5.85
N LYS A 153 13.28 14.70 7.08
CA LYS A 153 12.20 15.61 7.41
C LYS A 153 12.44 17.03 6.86
N LYS A 154 13.69 17.51 6.96
CA LYS A 154 14.05 18.80 6.37
C LYS A 154 13.88 18.79 4.85
N GLU A 155 14.34 17.75 4.17
CA GLU A 155 14.16 17.61 2.73
C GLU A 155 12.67 17.53 2.34
N ILE A 156 11.84 16.85 3.14
CA ILE A 156 10.39 16.83 2.96
C ILE A 156 9.78 18.22 3.16
N ALA A 157 10.20 18.96 4.18
CA ALA A 157 9.73 20.33 4.40
C ALA A 157 10.08 21.24 3.22
N ASP A 158 11.30 21.15 2.70
CA ASP A 158 11.73 21.89 1.51
C ASP A 158 10.90 21.49 0.28
N LEU A 159 10.61 20.19 0.10
CA LEU A 159 9.76 19.67 -0.97
C LEU A 159 8.33 20.21 -0.84
N LEU A 160 7.71 20.12 0.35
CA LEU A 160 6.37 20.62 0.61
C LEU A 160 6.28 22.12 0.31
N ARG A 161 7.24 22.91 0.74
CA ARG A 161 7.28 24.36 0.46
C ARG A 161 7.39 24.65 -1.04
N LYS A 162 8.18 23.86 -1.78
CA LYS A 162 8.28 23.96 -3.24
C LYS A 162 6.92 23.77 -3.93
N TYR A 163 6.08 22.89 -3.38
CA TYR A 163 4.72 22.62 -3.91
C TYR A 163 3.63 23.47 -3.25
N GLY A 164 4.00 24.54 -2.54
CA GLY A 164 3.05 25.50 -1.93
C GLY A 164 2.50 25.06 -0.58
N GLY A 165 3.17 24.12 0.07
CA GLY A 165 2.85 23.67 1.43
C GLY A 165 3.06 24.82 2.43
N LYS A 166 2.11 24.95 3.36
CA LYS A 166 2.07 25.94 4.43
C LYS A 166 1.81 25.24 5.75
N THR A 167 2.25 25.88 6.82
CA THR A 167 1.88 25.42 8.18
C THR A 167 0.41 25.76 8.47
N GLY A 168 -0.19 25.09 9.43
CA GLY A 168 -1.54 25.39 9.88
C GLY A 168 -1.66 26.83 10.39
N ALA A 169 -0.61 27.36 11.01
CA ALA A 169 -0.56 28.75 11.45
C ALA A 169 -0.59 29.74 10.27
N GLU A 170 0.19 29.48 9.20
CA GLU A 170 0.20 30.29 7.98
C GLU A 170 -1.16 30.28 7.28
N LEU A 171 -1.78 29.10 7.15
CA LEU A 171 -3.12 28.96 6.55
C LEU A 171 -4.19 29.71 7.36
N LYS A 172 -4.12 29.64 8.69
CA LYS A 172 -5.03 30.37 9.58
C LYS A 172 -4.87 31.87 9.42
N ALA A 173 -3.65 32.40 9.24
CA ALA A 173 -3.38 33.80 9.01
C ALA A 173 -3.94 34.30 7.67
N GLU A 174 -4.06 33.41 6.68
CA GLU A 174 -4.66 33.70 5.37
C GLU A 174 -6.20 33.58 5.34
N GLY A 175 -6.83 33.22 6.46
CA GLY A 175 -8.28 33.03 6.56
C GLY A 175 -8.81 31.73 5.94
N LYS A 176 -7.98 30.73 5.89
CA LYS A 176 -8.30 29.40 5.33
C LYS A 176 -8.35 28.31 6.39
#